data_098aa9f3ad0bbe4ec661610d88f4a1ee
#
_entry.id   098aa9f3ad0bbe4ec661610d88f4a1ee
#
_cell.length_a   1.000
_cell.length_b   1.000
_cell.length_c   1.000
_cell.angle_alpha   90.00
_cell.angle_beta   90.00
_cell.angle_gamma   90.00
#
_symmetry.space_group_name_H-M   'P 1'
#
loop_
_entity.id
_entity.type
_entity.pdbx_description
1 polymer ?
#
loop_
_entity_poly.entity_id
_entity_poly.type
_entity_poly.pdbx_seq_one_letter_code
_entity_poly.pdbx_strand_id
1 'polypeptide(L)'
;TTGGSTSRKATKRTYDIGDLNDASAQINNILAPLGMRTFNAARLEGMAKRFGYEPFLNEVLDQFSGKVGDLGANISPQMQDDIVNLIIDVGQGRLNYFLIGTVDSSVPRIDPDTGVFKSDVLVNIQLYTVDDFFGAESIASVGPEIKTAFGETDVLSEKAALKKAFSEATNSLILKL
;
A
#
# COMPACT_ATOMS: atom_id res chain seq x y z
N THR A 1 16.94 -34.99 -22.54
CA THR A 1 16.13 -34.30 -21.52
C THR A 1 16.55 -32.84 -21.49
N THR A 2 15.85 -31.99 -22.24
CA THR A 2 16.08 -30.53 -22.27
C THR A 2 15.18 -29.90 -21.24
N GLY A 3 15.76 -29.49 -20.11
CA GLY A 3 15.07 -28.68 -19.10
C GLY A 3 15.02 -27.23 -19.56
N GLY A 4 13.85 -26.78 -19.99
CA GLY A 4 13.62 -25.37 -20.27
C GLY A 4 13.40 -24.61 -18.97
N SER A 5 14.33 -23.74 -18.57
CA SER A 5 14.12 -22.78 -17.50
C SER A 5 13.32 -21.59 -18.07
N THR A 6 12.05 -21.49 -17.69
CA THR A 6 11.25 -20.29 -17.93
C THR A 6 11.65 -19.23 -16.91
N SER A 7 12.56 -18.33 -17.28
CA SER A 7 12.81 -17.12 -16.50
C SER A 7 11.59 -16.19 -16.64
N ARG A 8 10.76 -16.11 -15.61
CA ARG A 8 9.76 -15.06 -15.50
C ARG A 8 10.47 -13.73 -15.26
N LYS A 9 10.57 -12.89 -16.28
CA LYS A 9 10.93 -11.49 -16.11
C LYS A 9 9.76 -10.82 -15.39
N ALA A 10 9.93 -10.54 -14.09
CA ALA A 10 9.04 -9.65 -13.39
C ALA A 10 9.18 -8.25 -14.01
N THR A 11 8.12 -7.77 -14.66
CA THR A 11 8.10 -6.41 -15.20
C THR A 11 7.90 -5.47 -14.01
N LYS A 12 8.95 -4.71 -13.68
CA LYS A 12 8.90 -3.69 -12.64
C LYS A 12 7.89 -2.62 -13.08
N ARG A 13 6.71 -2.58 -12.47
CA ARG A 13 5.81 -1.44 -12.58
C ARG A 13 6.21 -0.43 -11.51
N THR A 14 6.56 0.76 -11.93
CA THR A 14 6.65 1.95 -11.09
C THR A 14 5.21 2.42 -10.88
N TYR A 15 4.72 2.41 -9.65
CA TYR A 15 3.41 2.96 -9.33
C TYR A 15 3.44 4.47 -9.50
N ASP A 16 2.51 5.02 -10.25
CA ASP A 16 2.30 6.45 -10.36
C ASP A 16 1.54 6.94 -9.12
N ILE A 17 1.75 8.20 -8.72
CA ILE A 17 1.05 8.84 -7.58
C ILE A 17 -0.48 8.75 -7.72
N GLY A 18 -0.99 8.62 -8.94
CA GLY A 18 -2.41 8.38 -9.22
C GLY A 18 -2.96 7.09 -8.60
N ASP A 19 -2.19 6.01 -8.61
CA ASP A 19 -2.60 4.71 -8.05
C ASP A 19 -2.67 4.75 -6.52
N LEU A 20 -1.82 5.58 -5.87
CA LEU A 20 -1.87 5.82 -4.42
C LEU A 20 -3.15 6.55 -4.00
N ASN A 21 -3.70 7.42 -4.84
CA ASN A 21 -4.97 8.09 -4.55
C ASN A 21 -6.15 7.12 -4.59
N ASP A 22 -6.17 6.18 -5.54
CA ASP A 22 -7.19 5.14 -5.62
C ASP A 22 -7.12 4.21 -4.40
N ALA A 23 -5.94 3.81 -3.97
CA ALA A 23 -5.72 3.03 -2.76
C ALA A 23 -6.22 3.78 -1.51
N SER A 24 -5.83 5.03 -1.36
CA SER A 24 -6.26 5.90 -0.24
C SER A 24 -7.77 6.09 -0.23
N ALA A 25 -8.42 6.24 -1.39
CA ALA A 25 -9.87 6.36 -1.50
C ALA A 25 -10.59 5.08 -1.04
N GLN A 26 -10.10 3.89 -1.42
CA GLN A 26 -10.69 2.62 -0.98
C GLN A 26 -10.56 2.43 0.53
N ILE A 27 -9.40 2.71 1.11
CA ILE A 27 -9.16 2.64 2.55
C ILE A 27 -10.10 3.62 3.28
N ASN A 28 -10.20 4.87 2.80
CA ASN A 28 -11.04 5.88 3.41
C ASN A 28 -12.53 5.51 3.37
N ASN A 29 -13.02 4.90 2.28
CA ASN A 29 -14.40 4.44 2.16
C ASN A 29 -14.78 3.40 3.23
N ILE A 30 -13.81 2.66 3.74
CA ILE A 30 -14.03 1.67 4.80
C ILE A 30 -13.87 2.30 6.18
N LEU A 31 -12.91 3.17 6.37
CA LEU A 31 -12.59 3.76 7.68
C LEU A 31 -13.50 4.92 8.06
N ALA A 32 -13.97 5.73 7.10
CA ALA A 32 -14.80 6.89 7.35
C ALA A 32 -16.15 6.55 8.04
N PRO A 33 -16.89 5.49 7.66
CA PRO A 33 -18.10 5.08 8.38
C PRO A 33 -17.87 4.68 9.84
N LEU A 34 -16.63 4.29 10.19
CA LEU A 34 -16.21 3.97 11.55
C LEU A 34 -15.81 5.22 12.35
N GLY A 35 -15.98 6.42 11.79
CA GLY A 35 -15.61 7.68 12.42
C GLY A 35 -14.11 8.01 12.33
N MET A 36 -13.32 7.20 11.63
CA MET A 36 -11.90 7.43 11.44
C MET A 36 -11.67 8.45 10.31
N ARG A 37 -10.80 9.42 10.55
CA ARG A 37 -10.38 10.39 9.54
C ARG A 37 -9.01 10.01 9.02
N THR A 38 -8.87 9.93 7.70
CA THR A 38 -7.61 9.60 7.05
C THR A 38 -6.99 10.79 6.35
N PHE A 39 -5.67 10.82 6.34
CA PHE A 39 -4.87 11.72 5.51
C PHE A 39 -4.06 10.86 4.54
N ASN A 40 -4.14 11.15 3.26
CA ASN A 40 -3.25 10.50 2.31
C ASN A 40 -1.82 11.08 2.43
N ALA A 41 -0.84 10.31 1.95
CA ALA A 41 0.58 10.68 2.05
C ALA A 41 0.89 12.02 1.35
N ALA A 42 0.29 12.31 0.19
CA ALA A 42 0.49 13.56 -0.53
C ALA A 42 -0.01 14.79 0.27
N ARG A 43 -1.13 14.65 0.97
CA ARG A 43 -1.64 15.70 1.85
C ARG A 43 -0.76 15.89 3.08
N LEU A 44 -0.27 14.78 3.66
CA LEU A 44 0.66 14.82 4.79
C LEU A 44 1.95 15.53 4.39
N GLU A 45 2.53 15.19 3.23
CA GLU A 45 3.71 15.86 2.68
C GLU A 45 3.49 17.37 2.46
N GLY A 46 2.33 17.73 1.90
CA GLY A 46 1.96 19.15 1.72
C GLY A 46 1.83 19.92 3.05
N MET A 47 1.41 19.26 4.12
CA MET A 47 1.38 19.82 5.48
C MET A 47 2.80 19.92 6.05
N ALA A 48 3.59 18.86 5.94
CA ALA A 48 4.96 18.78 6.44
C ALA A 48 5.86 19.88 5.88
N LYS A 49 5.70 20.21 4.62
CA LYS A 49 6.42 21.32 3.97
C LYS A 49 6.23 22.65 4.68
N ARG A 50 5.07 22.89 5.31
CA ARG A 50 4.82 24.12 6.10
C ARG A 50 5.59 24.15 7.41
N PHE A 51 6.03 22.99 7.90
CA PHE A 51 6.86 22.82 9.08
C PHE A 51 8.35 22.73 8.75
N GLY A 52 8.72 22.96 7.47
CA GLY A 52 10.12 22.96 7.04
C GLY A 52 10.70 21.57 6.70
N TYR A 53 9.85 20.56 6.62
CA TYR A 53 10.30 19.23 6.17
C TYR A 53 10.52 19.21 4.66
N GLU A 54 11.58 18.53 4.25
CA GLU A 54 11.80 18.20 2.84
C GLU A 54 10.78 17.17 2.35
N PRO A 55 10.52 17.08 1.04
CA PRO A 55 9.66 16.05 0.47
C PRO A 55 10.17 14.64 0.80
N PHE A 56 9.37 13.82 1.45
CA PHE A 56 9.77 12.48 1.92
C PHE A 56 9.08 11.33 1.16
N LEU A 57 8.00 11.61 0.43
CA LEU A 57 7.21 10.56 -0.22
C LEU A 57 8.02 9.75 -1.22
N ASN A 58 8.91 10.41 -1.97
CA ASN A 58 9.79 9.72 -2.92
C ASN A 58 10.80 8.82 -2.20
N GLU A 59 11.32 9.21 -1.06
CA GLU A 59 12.25 8.39 -0.27
C GLU A 59 11.54 7.12 0.25
N VAL A 60 10.30 7.26 0.72
CA VAL A 60 9.47 6.10 1.09
C VAL A 60 9.25 5.18 -0.09
N LEU A 61 8.89 5.72 -1.26
CA LEU A 61 8.69 4.94 -2.47
C LEU A 61 9.99 4.23 -2.92
N ASP A 62 11.13 4.90 -2.84
CA ASP A 62 12.43 4.35 -3.21
C ASP A 62 12.84 3.17 -2.32
N GLN A 63 12.49 3.17 -1.04
CA GLN A 63 12.76 2.03 -0.14
C GLN A 63 12.04 0.75 -0.58
N PHE A 64 10.89 0.87 -1.24
CA PHE A 64 10.16 -0.28 -1.79
C PHE A 64 10.54 -0.60 -3.24
N SER A 65 11.09 0.36 -4.00
CA SER A 65 11.31 0.26 -5.45
C SER A 65 12.42 -0.70 -5.87
N GLY A 66 13.23 -1.22 -5.09
CA GLY A 66 14.29 -2.19 -5.45
C GLY A 66 13.96 -3.63 -5.12
N LYS A 67 12.86 -3.88 -4.44
CA LYS A 67 12.56 -5.15 -3.78
C LYS A 67 11.41 -5.92 -4.44
N VAL A 68 11.43 -5.96 -5.76
CA VAL A 68 10.44 -6.74 -6.54
C VAL A 68 10.52 -8.22 -6.12
N GLY A 69 9.41 -8.73 -5.58
CA GLY A 69 9.32 -10.12 -5.09
C GLY A 69 9.75 -10.33 -3.63
N ASP A 70 10.18 -9.30 -2.93
CA ASP A 70 10.41 -9.36 -1.49
C ASP A 70 9.08 -9.16 -0.75
N LEU A 71 8.44 -10.28 -0.43
CA LEU A 71 7.12 -10.33 0.23
C LEU A 71 7.11 -9.77 1.66
N GLY A 72 8.22 -9.34 2.17
CA GLY A 72 8.40 -8.79 3.51
C GLY A 72 9.06 -7.42 3.52
N ALA A 73 9.01 -6.67 2.40
CA ALA A 73 9.63 -5.35 2.35
C ALA A 73 9.02 -4.41 3.40
N ASN A 74 9.82 -4.09 4.38
CA ASN A 74 9.50 -3.13 5.42
C ASN A 74 10.31 -1.85 5.20
N ILE A 75 9.77 -0.72 5.65
CA ILE A 75 10.56 0.51 5.73
C ILE A 75 11.69 0.33 6.76
N SER A 76 12.80 1.04 6.55
CA SER A 76 13.91 1.00 7.49
C SER A 76 13.51 1.60 8.85
N PRO A 77 14.15 1.20 9.96
CA PRO A 77 13.90 1.81 11.27
C PRO A 77 14.07 3.34 11.25
N GLN A 78 15.09 3.84 10.55
CA GLN A 78 15.30 5.29 10.40
C GLN A 78 14.11 5.97 9.71
N MET A 79 13.58 5.38 8.64
CA MET A 79 12.41 5.93 7.95
C MET A 79 11.16 5.86 8.84
N GLN A 80 11.03 4.84 9.68
CA GLN A 80 9.94 4.78 10.66
C GLN A 80 10.03 5.94 11.64
N ASP A 81 11.20 6.22 12.18
CA ASP A 81 11.45 7.33 13.11
C ASP A 81 11.17 8.68 12.43
N ASP A 82 11.62 8.86 11.19
CA ASP A 82 11.37 10.09 10.42
C ASP A 82 9.88 10.32 10.17
N ILE A 83 9.12 9.26 9.84
CA ILE A 83 7.65 9.31 9.68
C ILE A 83 6.98 9.64 11.02
N VAL A 84 7.42 9.03 12.13
CA VAL A 84 6.87 9.30 13.46
C VAL A 84 7.07 10.76 13.84
N ASN A 85 8.29 11.26 13.74
CA ASN A 85 8.61 12.65 14.05
C ASN A 85 7.76 13.63 13.21
N LEU A 86 7.64 13.34 11.93
CA LEU A 86 6.81 14.13 11.03
C LEU A 86 5.32 14.09 11.45
N ILE A 87 4.79 12.92 11.81
CA ILE A 87 3.40 12.77 12.26
C ILE A 87 3.17 13.52 13.58
N ILE A 88 4.11 13.47 14.50
CA ILE A 88 4.04 14.19 15.78
C ILE A 88 3.98 15.70 15.51
N ASP A 89 4.92 16.23 14.73
CA ASP A 89 5.02 17.67 14.46
C ASP A 89 3.82 18.20 13.67
N VAL A 90 3.43 17.52 12.61
CA VAL A 90 2.34 17.93 11.72
C VAL A 90 0.98 17.60 12.32
N GLY A 91 0.88 16.46 12.97
CA GLY A 91 -0.36 15.94 13.53
C GLY A 91 -0.80 16.64 14.81
N GLN A 92 0.14 17.21 15.59
CA GLN A 92 -0.11 17.87 16.86
C GLN A 92 -1.04 17.05 17.78
N GLY A 93 -0.75 15.76 17.92
CA GLY A 93 -1.53 14.82 18.72
C GLY A 93 -2.88 14.38 18.11
N ARG A 94 -3.13 14.69 16.84
CA ARG A 94 -4.36 14.29 16.12
C ARG A 94 -4.17 13.09 15.20
N LEU A 95 -2.93 12.71 14.94
CA LEU A 95 -2.55 11.57 14.13
C LEU A 95 -1.84 10.56 15.02
N ASN A 96 -2.52 9.47 15.35
CA ASN A 96 -2.03 8.46 16.29
C ASN A 96 -1.61 7.17 15.59
N TYR A 97 -1.84 7.08 14.29
CA TYR A 97 -1.58 5.88 13.51
C TYR A 97 -1.07 6.25 12.13
N PHE A 98 -0.24 5.40 11.56
CA PHE A 98 0.01 5.40 10.12
C PHE A 98 -0.09 3.99 9.54
N LEU A 99 -0.49 3.94 8.28
CA LEU A 99 -0.63 2.72 7.52
C LEU A 99 0.33 2.75 6.35
N ILE A 100 1.10 1.71 6.21
CA ILE A 100 2.04 1.53 5.10
C ILE A 100 1.90 0.13 4.52
N GLY A 101 2.16 0.00 3.23
CA GLY A 101 2.09 -1.30 2.59
C GLY A 101 2.64 -1.29 1.18
N THR A 102 2.71 -2.48 0.62
CA THR A 102 3.08 -2.73 -0.77
C THR A 102 1.92 -3.35 -1.53
N VAL A 103 1.81 -2.98 -2.78
CA VAL A 103 0.83 -3.52 -3.70
C VAL A 103 1.52 -3.81 -5.02
N ASP A 104 1.50 -5.08 -5.41
CA ASP A 104 2.04 -5.53 -6.69
C ASP A 104 0.90 -6.06 -7.55
N SER A 105 0.73 -5.55 -8.77
CA SER A 105 -0.24 -6.08 -9.71
C SER A 105 0.44 -6.90 -10.79
N SER A 106 -0.16 -8.06 -11.12
CA SER A 106 0.27 -8.83 -12.27
C SER A 106 -0.13 -8.15 -13.57
N VAL A 107 0.59 -8.42 -14.66
CA VAL A 107 0.11 -8.06 -15.99
C VAL A 107 -1.24 -8.77 -16.24
N PRO A 108 -2.30 -8.05 -16.60
CA PRO A 108 -3.59 -8.67 -16.92
C PRO A 108 -3.45 -9.70 -18.04
N ARG A 109 -4.13 -10.81 -17.92
CA ARG A 109 -4.12 -11.89 -18.92
C ARG A 109 -5.54 -12.35 -19.23
N ILE A 110 -5.76 -12.80 -20.45
CA ILE A 110 -7.05 -13.42 -20.81
C ILE A 110 -7.14 -14.77 -20.10
N ASP A 111 -8.23 -14.96 -19.38
CA ASP A 111 -8.57 -16.22 -18.78
C ASP A 111 -9.10 -17.17 -19.86
N PRO A 112 -8.49 -18.37 -20.05
CA PRO A 112 -8.85 -19.25 -21.13
C PRO A 112 -10.25 -19.87 -21.01
N ASP A 113 -10.78 -19.92 -19.80
CA ASP A 113 -12.07 -20.55 -19.54
C ASP A 113 -13.23 -19.61 -19.78
N THR A 114 -13.03 -18.32 -19.48
CA THR A 114 -14.07 -17.29 -19.53
C THR A 114 -13.90 -16.30 -20.67
N GLY A 115 -12.70 -16.18 -21.24
CA GLY A 115 -12.37 -15.23 -22.30
C GLY A 115 -12.28 -13.76 -21.83
N VAL A 116 -12.39 -13.49 -20.53
CA VAL A 116 -12.26 -12.15 -19.95
C VAL A 116 -10.86 -11.94 -19.38
N PHE A 117 -10.50 -10.67 -19.16
CA PHE A 117 -9.22 -10.35 -18.53
C PHE A 117 -9.23 -10.70 -17.04
N LYS A 118 -8.15 -11.27 -16.57
CA LYS A 118 -7.88 -11.63 -15.19
C LYS A 118 -6.64 -10.90 -14.69
N SER A 119 -6.74 -10.27 -13.53
CA SER A 119 -5.62 -9.64 -12.82
C SER A 119 -5.48 -10.18 -11.41
N ASP A 120 -4.24 -10.40 -11.01
CA ASP A 120 -3.89 -10.79 -9.65
C ASP A 120 -3.18 -9.61 -8.98
N VAL A 121 -3.55 -9.29 -7.75
CA VAL A 121 -2.95 -8.24 -6.94
C VAL A 121 -2.44 -8.85 -5.64
N LEU A 122 -1.17 -8.67 -5.36
CA LEU A 122 -0.54 -8.98 -4.09
C LEU A 122 -0.59 -7.74 -3.21
N VAL A 123 -1.11 -7.87 -2.00
CA VAL A 123 -1.20 -6.78 -1.03
C VAL A 123 -0.57 -7.18 0.30
N ASN A 124 0.19 -6.26 0.86
CA ASN A 124 0.73 -6.34 2.22
C ASN A 124 0.55 -4.99 2.89
N ILE A 125 -0.13 -4.92 4.03
CA ILE A 125 -0.43 -3.69 4.76
C ILE A 125 -0.07 -3.86 6.22
N GLN A 126 0.56 -2.85 6.80
CA GLN A 126 0.89 -2.79 8.22
C GLN A 126 0.36 -1.50 8.81
N LEU A 127 -0.20 -1.61 10.01
CA LEU A 127 -0.66 -0.47 10.81
C LEU A 127 0.26 -0.28 12.00
N TYR A 128 0.72 0.94 12.17
CA TYR A 128 1.58 1.36 13.27
C TYR A 128 0.87 2.38 14.16
N THR A 129 1.09 2.27 15.46
CA THR A 129 0.84 3.39 16.37
C THR A 129 1.99 4.38 16.30
N VAL A 130 1.69 5.62 16.66
CA VAL A 130 2.68 6.69 16.86
C VAL A 130 2.65 7.07 18.32
N ASP A 131 3.79 6.93 18.98
CA ASP A 131 3.98 7.30 20.36
C ASP A 131 5.20 8.21 20.50
N ASP A 132 5.06 9.30 21.26
CA ASP A 132 6.11 10.32 21.41
C ASP A 132 7.34 9.76 22.14
N PHE A 133 7.18 8.69 22.90
CA PHE A 133 8.24 8.12 23.72
C PHE A 133 8.82 6.83 23.13
N PHE A 134 7.96 5.95 22.60
CA PHE A 134 8.35 4.64 22.08
C PHE A 134 8.55 4.61 20.56
N GLY A 135 8.15 5.68 19.85
CA GLY A 135 8.24 5.74 18.40
C GLY A 135 7.09 4.99 17.72
N ALA A 136 7.40 4.26 16.63
CA ALA A 136 6.42 3.49 15.88
C ALA A 136 6.38 2.03 16.35
N GLU A 137 5.19 1.54 16.69
CA GLU A 137 4.95 0.14 17.01
C GLU A 137 3.94 -0.46 16.04
N SER A 138 4.29 -1.59 15.41
CA SER A 138 3.37 -2.32 14.54
C SER A 138 2.35 -3.05 15.40
N ILE A 139 1.08 -2.68 15.25
CA ILE A 139 -0.04 -3.25 16.04
C ILE A 139 -0.88 -4.24 15.26
N ALA A 140 -0.89 -4.15 13.95
CA ALA A 140 -1.60 -5.09 13.09
C ALA A 140 -0.96 -5.17 11.69
N SER A 141 -1.03 -6.34 11.09
CA SER A 141 -0.57 -6.56 9.72
C SER A 141 -1.49 -7.52 8.98
N VAL A 142 -1.61 -7.32 7.67
CA VAL A 142 -2.34 -8.18 6.74
C VAL A 142 -1.48 -8.42 5.51
N GLY A 143 -1.38 -9.67 5.10
CA GLY A 143 -0.61 -10.09 3.93
C GLY A 143 0.70 -10.80 4.29
N PRO A 144 1.42 -11.23 3.25
CA PRO A 144 1.09 -11.05 1.83
C PRO A 144 -0.12 -11.90 1.39
N GLU A 145 -1.10 -11.25 0.75
CA GLU A 145 -2.31 -11.90 0.24
C GLU A 145 -2.50 -11.61 -1.25
N ILE A 146 -2.88 -12.64 -2.02
CA ILE A 146 -3.20 -12.49 -3.43
C ILE A 146 -4.71 -12.40 -3.60
N LYS A 147 -5.16 -11.37 -4.30
CA LYS A 147 -6.57 -11.17 -4.67
C LYS A 147 -6.68 -11.12 -6.19
N THR A 148 -7.66 -11.86 -6.69
CA THR A 148 -7.92 -11.98 -8.13
C THR A 148 -9.24 -11.32 -8.47
N ALA A 149 -9.30 -10.62 -9.59
CA ALA A 149 -10.53 -10.15 -10.19
C ALA A 149 -10.51 -10.28 -11.71
N PHE A 150 -11.71 -10.21 -12.29
CA PHE A 150 -11.96 -10.31 -13.71
C PHE A 150 -12.59 -9.02 -14.24
N GLY A 151 -12.41 -8.73 -15.52
CA GLY A 151 -12.97 -7.57 -16.17
C GLY A 151 -13.03 -7.75 -17.68
N GLU A 152 -13.89 -6.99 -18.35
CA GLU A 152 -14.02 -7.01 -19.81
C GLU A 152 -12.77 -6.47 -20.52
N THR A 153 -11.99 -5.63 -19.82
CA THR A 153 -10.73 -5.08 -20.30
C THR A 153 -9.63 -5.31 -19.27
N ASP A 154 -8.38 -5.17 -19.69
CA ASP A 154 -7.20 -5.24 -18.85
C ASP A 154 -7.28 -4.22 -17.69
N VAL A 155 -7.63 -2.97 -18.01
CA VAL A 155 -7.75 -1.89 -17.01
C VAL A 155 -8.87 -2.17 -16.01
N LEU A 156 -10.02 -2.70 -16.46
CA LEU A 156 -11.14 -3.00 -15.56
C LEU A 156 -10.81 -4.17 -14.64
N SER A 157 -10.12 -5.20 -15.12
CA SER A 157 -9.71 -6.33 -14.30
C SER A 157 -8.70 -5.90 -13.23
N GLU A 158 -7.73 -5.05 -13.58
CA GLU A 158 -6.73 -4.52 -12.65
C GLU A 158 -7.38 -3.64 -11.56
N LYS A 159 -8.22 -2.69 -11.95
CA LYS A 159 -8.96 -1.84 -10.99
C LYS A 159 -9.85 -2.64 -10.05
N ALA A 160 -10.52 -3.66 -10.56
CA ALA A 160 -11.36 -4.54 -9.75
C ALA A 160 -10.51 -5.35 -8.75
N ALA A 161 -9.35 -5.85 -9.17
CA ALA A 161 -8.43 -6.58 -8.31
C ALA A 161 -7.84 -5.69 -7.22
N LEU A 162 -7.39 -4.48 -7.56
CA LEU A 162 -6.92 -3.48 -6.60
C LEU A 162 -7.99 -3.11 -5.58
N LYS A 163 -9.20 -2.80 -6.04
CA LYS A 163 -10.32 -2.48 -5.15
C LYS A 163 -10.61 -3.62 -4.18
N LYS A 164 -10.66 -4.85 -4.67
CA LYS A 164 -10.88 -6.04 -3.86
C LYS A 164 -9.77 -6.23 -2.83
N ALA A 165 -8.51 -6.14 -3.26
CA ALA A 165 -7.34 -6.29 -2.40
C ALA A 165 -7.35 -5.30 -1.24
N PHE A 166 -7.52 -4.01 -1.52
CA PHE A 166 -7.55 -2.97 -0.48
C PHE A 166 -8.75 -3.11 0.44
N SER A 167 -9.94 -3.40 -0.10
CA SER A 167 -11.14 -3.54 0.72
C SER A 167 -11.03 -4.73 1.68
N GLU A 168 -10.60 -5.87 1.20
CA GLU A 168 -10.47 -7.07 2.02
C GLU A 168 -9.33 -6.93 3.04
N ALA A 169 -8.17 -6.40 2.62
CA ALA A 169 -7.05 -6.18 3.52
C ALA A 169 -7.39 -5.18 4.63
N THR A 170 -8.07 -4.07 4.31
CA THR A 170 -8.48 -3.08 5.29
C THR A 170 -9.50 -3.66 6.29
N ASN A 171 -10.48 -4.41 5.80
CA ASN A 171 -11.44 -5.10 6.68
C ASN A 171 -10.73 -6.11 7.60
N SER A 172 -9.79 -6.88 7.06
CA SER A 172 -9.00 -7.83 7.86
C SER A 172 -8.13 -7.14 8.90
N LEU A 173 -7.61 -5.94 8.58
CA LEU A 173 -6.84 -5.13 9.52
C LEU A 173 -7.72 -4.64 10.68
N ILE A 174 -8.91 -4.14 10.38
CA ILE A 174 -9.88 -3.66 11.40
C ILE A 174 -10.27 -4.78 12.36
N LEU A 175 -10.43 -6.01 11.86
CA LEU A 175 -10.78 -7.14 12.72
C LEU A 175 -9.67 -7.56 13.69
N LYS A 176 -8.45 -7.06 13.51
CA LYS A 176 -7.29 -7.31 14.37
C LYS A 176 -7.05 -6.21 15.42
N LEU A 177 -7.79 -5.10 15.33
CA LEU A 177 -7.77 -4.00 16.28
C LEU A 177 -8.76 -4.22 17.43
#